data_21ba0792ae0ab4fb4ec188d1d7e7a555
#
_entry.id   21ba0792ae0ab4fb4ec188d1d7e7a555
#
_cell.length_a   1.000
_cell.length_b   1.000
_cell.length_c   1.000
_cell.angle_alpha   90.00
_cell.angle_beta   90.00
_cell.angle_gamma   90.00
#
_symmetry.space_group_name_H-M   'P 1'
#
loop_
_entity.id
_entity.type
_entity.pdbx_description
1 polymer ?
#
loop_
_entity_poly.entity_id
_entity_poly.type
_entity_poly.pdbx_seq_one_letter_code
_entity_poly.pdbx_strand_id
1 'polypeptide(L)'
;MNNPLTRRLRTLYSELKGGGTFADVGCDHGYIAEKTLENGLFDEVIISDISEKCLKKAESRLSLRFGGRFTAIVSDGFDNLPHVDEALISGMGGEIISAMLERREDKPSRLVLQPMKNAEKVRRFLIENGYFITRDYTFKDWKYYHVIVAEKSDKKDEYTDDEYVFGRDNLKEKSDDFRDFVNDKIKLFSEAAANADFPEKEELLKKTEKLRKIIE
;
A
#
# COMPACT_ATOMS: atom_id res chain seq x y z
N MET A 1 23.22 14.88 -5.01
CA MET A 1 23.44 13.96 -3.87
C MET A 1 22.31 12.93 -3.92
N ASN A 2 22.63 11.63 -4.18
CA ASN A 2 21.63 10.57 -4.15
C ASN A 2 21.19 10.38 -2.69
N ASN A 3 20.01 10.86 -2.34
CA ASN A 3 19.45 10.54 -1.04
C ASN A 3 18.97 9.07 -1.12
N PRO A 4 19.56 8.14 -0.36
CA PRO A 4 19.17 6.74 -0.44
C PRO A 4 17.72 6.61 -0.01
N LEU A 5 16.93 5.84 -0.76
CA LEU A 5 15.55 5.51 -0.37
C LEU A 5 15.53 4.90 1.04
N THR A 6 14.55 5.27 1.85
CA THR A 6 14.28 4.59 3.13
C THR A 6 13.97 3.11 2.89
N ARG A 7 14.02 2.26 3.92
CA ARG A 7 13.60 0.84 3.81
C ARG A 7 12.20 0.76 3.21
N ARG A 8 11.25 1.57 3.70
CA ARG A 8 9.89 1.64 3.18
C ARG A 8 9.85 1.90 1.68
N LEU A 9 10.51 2.94 1.20
CA LEU A 9 10.48 3.30 -0.22
C LEU A 9 11.20 2.26 -1.09
N ARG A 10 12.30 1.66 -0.61
CA ARG A 10 12.97 0.56 -1.32
C ARG A 10 12.07 -0.65 -1.46
N THR A 11 11.36 -1.03 -0.39
CA THR A 11 10.40 -2.13 -0.41
C THR A 11 9.29 -1.88 -1.43
N LEU A 12 8.69 -0.68 -1.44
CA LEU A 12 7.66 -0.34 -2.43
C LEU A 12 8.20 -0.34 -3.86
N TYR A 13 9.39 0.22 -4.07
CA TYR A 13 10.05 0.22 -5.38
C TYR A 13 10.33 -1.21 -5.88
N SER A 14 10.74 -2.13 -5.00
CA SER A 14 11.02 -3.53 -5.38
C SER A 14 9.77 -4.32 -5.78
N GLU A 15 8.57 -3.84 -5.48
CA GLU A 15 7.31 -4.45 -5.91
C GLU A 15 6.85 -3.95 -7.29
N LEU A 16 7.48 -2.92 -7.85
CA LEU A 16 7.15 -2.43 -9.19
C LEU A 16 7.64 -3.41 -10.25
N LYS A 17 6.81 -3.65 -11.28
CA LYS A 17 7.09 -4.62 -12.34
C LYS A 17 7.80 -4.00 -13.54
N GLY A 18 7.38 -2.78 -13.88
CA GLY A 18 7.94 -2.05 -15.03
C GLY A 18 7.20 -2.29 -16.36
N GLY A 19 7.55 -1.47 -17.34
CA GLY A 19 6.91 -1.42 -18.66
C GLY A 19 5.62 -0.59 -18.66
N GLY A 20 5.21 -0.08 -19.83
CA GLY A 20 4.00 0.72 -19.99
C GLY A 20 4.00 2.03 -19.20
N THR A 21 2.82 2.50 -18.82
CA THR A 21 2.58 3.77 -18.11
C THR A 21 2.45 3.55 -16.61
N PHE A 22 3.29 4.21 -15.84
CA PHE A 22 3.30 4.20 -14.37
C PHE A 22 2.75 5.49 -13.79
N ALA A 23 1.96 5.40 -12.72
CA ALA A 23 1.57 6.55 -11.91
C ALA A 23 2.00 6.41 -10.44
N ASP A 24 2.76 7.41 -9.95
CA ASP A 24 3.02 7.63 -8.52
C ASP A 24 1.94 8.57 -7.99
N VAL A 25 0.88 7.99 -7.38
CA VAL A 25 -0.33 8.71 -6.95
C VAL A 25 -0.19 9.17 -5.51
N GLY A 26 -0.24 10.48 -5.29
CA GLY A 26 0.12 11.10 -4.01
C GLY A 26 1.65 11.06 -3.82
N CYS A 27 2.38 11.50 -4.84
CA CYS A 27 3.84 11.31 -4.97
C CYS A 27 4.66 12.07 -3.91
N ASP A 28 4.08 13.06 -3.21
CA ASP A 28 4.76 13.93 -2.23
C ASP A 28 6.07 14.50 -2.78
N HIS A 29 7.20 13.92 -2.44
CA HIS A 29 8.51 14.34 -2.94
C HIS A 29 8.97 13.62 -4.23
N GLY A 30 8.20 12.66 -4.77
CA GLY A 30 8.50 11.93 -6.01
C GLY A 30 9.74 11.04 -5.95
N TYR A 31 10.11 10.50 -4.78
CA TYR A 31 11.32 9.65 -4.64
C TYR A 31 11.22 8.32 -5.39
N ILE A 32 10.03 7.73 -5.44
CA ILE A 32 9.80 6.50 -6.20
C ILE A 32 9.86 6.80 -7.70
N ALA A 33 9.17 7.86 -8.15
CA ALA A 33 9.20 8.30 -9.54
C ALA A 33 10.65 8.63 -9.98
N GLU A 34 11.47 9.27 -9.13
CA GLU A 34 12.88 9.48 -9.42
C GLU A 34 13.60 8.16 -9.70
N LYS A 35 13.39 7.16 -8.87
CA LYS A 35 14.05 5.87 -9.00
C LYS A 35 13.59 5.08 -10.23
N THR A 36 12.31 5.17 -10.60
CA THR A 36 11.80 4.58 -11.84
C THR A 36 12.42 5.22 -13.07
N LEU A 37 12.54 6.56 -13.07
CA LEU A 37 13.17 7.32 -14.15
C LEU A 37 14.69 7.05 -14.27
N GLU A 38 15.39 6.94 -13.14
CA GLU A 38 16.81 6.58 -13.12
C GLU A 38 17.09 5.25 -13.82
N ASN A 39 16.25 4.27 -13.57
CA ASN A 39 16.45 2.90 -14.04
C ASN A 39 15.72 2.63 -15.37
N GLY A 40 14.96 3.59 -15.92
CA GLY A 40 14.18 3.38 -17.13
C GLY A 40 13.18 2.21 -16.96
N LEU A 41 12.55 2.12 -15.77
CA LEU A 41 11.71 0.98 -15.44
C LEU A 41 10.38 0.99 -16.19
N PHE A 42 9.87 2.16 -16.58
CA PHE A 42 8.63 2.35 -17.31
C PHE A 42 8.84 3.20 -18.55
N ASP A 43 7.98 3.01 -19.55
CA ASP A 43 7.99 3.79 -20.79
C ASP A 43 7.53 5.22 -20.54
N GLU A 44 6.48 5.37 -19.70
CA GLU A 44 5.92 6.65 -19.29
C GLU A 44 5.80 6.71 -17.76
N VAL A 45 6.16 7.85 -17.18
CA VAL A 45 6.04 8.09 -15.73
C VAL A 45 5.17 9.31 -15.48
N ILE A 46 4.13 9.13 -14.68
CA ILE A 46 3.24 10.19 -14.22
C ILE A 46 3.44 10.35 -12.72
N ILE A 47 3.60 11.59 -12.27
CA ILE A 47 3.52 11.95 -10.87
C ILE A 47 2.25 12.75 -10.63
N SER A 48 1.51 12.42 -9.58
CA SER A 48 0.31 13.17 -9.22
C SER A 48 0.20 13.41 -7.73
N ASP A 49 -0.41 14.52 -7.38
CA ASP A 49 -0.77 14.88 -6.01
C ASP A 49 -1.98 15.80 -6.05
N ILE A 50 -2.85 15.73 -5.03
CA ILE A 50 -3.96 16.67 -4.87
C ILE A 50 -3.46 18.07 -4.50
N SER A 51 -2.29 18.16 -3.85
CA SER A 51 -1.64 19.39 -3.48
C SER A 51 -0.71 19.87 -4.59
N GLU A 52 -1.11 20.90 -5.31
CA GLU A 52 -0.25 21.55 -6.30
C GLU A 52 1.13 21.94 -5.72
N LYS A 53 1.16 22.35 -4.44
CA LYS A 53 2.40 22.71 -3.74
C LYS A 53 3.34 21.51 -3.57
N CYS A 54 2.81 20.33 -3.23
CA CYS A 54 3.60 19.11 -3.11
C CYS A 54 4.09 18.67 -4.50
N LEU A 55 3.19 18.63 -5.47
CA LEU A 55 3.51 18.28 -6.85
C LEU A 55 4.63 19.16 -7.44
N LYS A 56 4.56 20.48 -7.28
CA LYS A 56 5.59 21.40 -7.74
C LYS A 56 6.96 21.16 -7.14
N LYS A 57 7.04 20.69 -5.89
CA LYS A 57 8.34 20.31 -5.28
C LYS A 57 8.92 19.07 -5.94
N ALA A 58 8.11 18.03 -6.17
CA ALA A 58 8.53 16.83 -6.87
C ALA A 58 8.94 17.16 -8.31
N GLU A 59 8.12 17.89 -9.04
CA GLU A 59 8.36 18.32 -10.41
C GLU A 59 9.67 19.11 -10.53
N SER A 60 9.88 20.13 -9.69
CA SER A 60 11.12 20.94 -9.71
C SER A 60 12.36 20.09 -9.46
N ARG A 61 12.28 19.11 -8.56
CA ARG A 61 13.38 18.21 -8.26
C ARG A 61 13.68 17.25 -9.40
N LEU A 62 12.65 16.66 -10.01
CA LEU A 62 12.79 15.72 -11.11
C LEU A 62 13.22 16.39 -12.41
N SER A 63 12.72 17.58 -12.70
CA SER A 63 13.03 18.32 -13.94
C SER A 63 14.51 18.65 -14.09
N LEU A 64 15.24 18.83 -12.99
CA LEU A 64 16.69 19.06 -13.01
C LEU A 64 17.49 17.90 -13.63
N ARG A 65 16.95 16.67 -13.55
CA ARG A 65 17.65 15.45 -14.01
C ARG A 65 16.94 14.74 -15.16
N PHE A 66 15.62 14.85 -15.24
CA PHE A 66 14.78 14.05 -16.11
C PHE A 66 13.78 14.89 -16.92
N GLY A 67 14.05 16.18 -17.12
CA GLY A 67 13.16 17.09 -17.83
C GLY A 67 12.60 16.46 -19.12
N GLY A 68 11.26 16.51 -19.29
CA GLY A 68 10.57 15.93 -20.44
C GLY A 68 10.36 14.41 -20.42
N ARG A 69 10.82 13.70 -19.37
CA ARG A 69 10.67 12.23 -19.26
C ARG A 69 9.58 11.80 -18.28
N PHE A 70 8.79 12.73 -17.76
CA PHE A 70 7.66 12.48 -16.89
C PHE A 70 6.59 13.55 -17.07
N THR A 71 5.38 13.25 -16.66
CA THR A 71 4.24 14.18 -16.64
C THR A 71 3.81 14.44 -15.20
N ALA A 72 3.59 15.71 -14.84
CA ALA A 72 3.10 16.11 -13.52
C ALA A 72 1.65 16.59 -13.63
N ILE A 73 0.74 16.00 -12.86
CA ILE A 73 -0.71 16.25 -12.94
C ILE A 73 -1.28 16.50 -11.55
N VAL A 74 -1.93 17.64 -11.33
CA VAL A 74 -2.72 17.88 -10.12
C VAL A 74 -3.99 17.04 -10.23
N SER A 75 -4.17 16.10 -9.30
CA SER A 75 -5.30 15.17 -9.34
C SER A 75 -5.68 14.67 -7.94
N ASP A 76 -6.98 14.52 -7.68
CA ASP A 76 -7.48 13.74 -6.55
C ASP A 76 -7.52 12.26 -6.97
N GLY A 77 -6.48 11.53 -6.57
CA GLY A 77 -6.29 10.15 -7.03
C GLY A 77 -6.11 10.08 -8.54
N PHE A 78 -7.05 9.40 -9.22
CA PHE A 78 -7.00 9.15 -10.65
C PHE A 78 -7.86 10.09 -11.50
N ASP A 79 -8.58 11.05 -10.91
CA ASP A 79 -9.65 11.79 -11.60
C ASP A 79 -9.19 12.48 -12.89
N ASN A 80 -7.96 13.00 -12.93
CA ASN A 80 -7.39 13.71 -14.08
C ASN A 80 -6.30 12.91 -14.81
N LEU A 81 -6.02 11.65 -14.41
CA LEU A 81 -4.96 10.86 -15.01
C LEU A 81 -5.43 10.19 -16.31
N PRO A 82 -4.56 10.10 -17.32
CA PRO A 82 -4.82 9.28 -18.51
C PRO A 82 -4.86 7.78 -18.15
N HIS A 83 -4.84 6.91 -19.15
CA HIS A 83 -4.64 5.48 -18.91
C HIS A 83 -3.34 5.22 -18.15
N VAL A 84 -3.39 4.26 -17.19
CA VAL A 84 -2.26 3.86 -16.35
C VAL A 84 -2.23 2.34 -16.28
N ASP A 85 -1.10 1.74 -16.63
CA ASP A 85 -0.92 0.28 -16.54
C ASP A 85 -0.61 -0.17 -15.11
N GLU A 86 0.32 0.53 -14.45
CA GLU A 86 0.70 0.23 -13.07
C GLU A 86 0.65 1.50 -12.21
N ALA A 87 0.06 1.41 -11.02
CA ALA A 87 0.00 2.52 -10.08
C ALA A 87 0.54 2.16 -8.70
N LEU A 88 1.29 3.10 -8.11
CA LEU A 88 1.64 3.08 -6.70
C LEU A 88 0.78 4.08 -5.94
N ILE A 89 0.14 3.64 -4.86
CA ILE A 89 -0.55 4.50 -3.89
C ILE A 89 -0.02 4.16 -2.50
N SER A 90 0.67 5.07 -1.86
CA SER A 90 1.30 4.80 -0.57
C SER A 90 1.10 5.92 0.45
N GLY A 91 1.06 5.55 1.74
CA GLY A 91 0.98 6.53 2.82
C GLY A 91 -0.43 7.05 3.12
N MET A 92 -1.47 6.44 2.56
CA MET A 92 -2.87 6.85 2.70
C MET A 92 -3.70 5.86 3.51
N GLY A 93 -4.87 6.27 4.00
CA GLY A 93 -5.83 5.36 4.62
C GLY A 93 -6.47 4.42 3.59
N GLY A 94 -6.82 3.20 4.00
CA GLY A 94 -7.44 2.21 3.11
C GLY A 94 -8.75 2.68 2.50
N GLU A 95 -9.56 3.45 3.25
CA GLU A 95 -10.80 4.05 2.72
C GLU A 95 -10.51 5.03 1.57
N ILE A 96 -9.46 5.84 1.72
CA ILE A 96 -9.08 6.81 0.68
C ILE A 96 -8.61 6.08 -0.57
N ILE A 97 -7.76 5.06 -0.41
CA ILE A 97 -7.27 4.24 -1.52
C ILE A 97 -8.44 3.57 -2.25
N SER A 98 -9.35 2.93 -1.52
CA SER A 98 -10.52 2.27 -2.11
C SER A 98 -11.43 3.26 -2.83
N ALA A 99 -11.72 4.42 -2.22
CA ALA A 99 -12.55 5.44 -2.83
C ALA A 99 -11.95 6.04 -4.12
N MET A 100 -10.64 6.25 -4.18
CA MET A 100 -9.95 6.67 -5.40
C MET A 100 -10.08 5.64 -6.52
N LEU A 101 -9.90 4.37 -6.21
CA LEU A 101 -10.02 3.28 -7.17
C LEU A 101 -11.47 3.04 -7.59
N GLU A 102 -12.44 3.25 -6.70
CA GLU A 102 -13.86 3.09 -7.01
C GLU A 102 -14.34 4.09 -8.06
N ARG A 103 -13.92 5.36 -7.97
CA ARG A 103 -14.26 6.40 -8.93
C ARG A 103 -13.66 6.20 -10.32
N ARG A 104 -12.64 5.38 -10.43
CA ARG A 104 -11.93 5.11 -11.69
C ARG A 104 -12.58 3.96 -12.47
N GLU A 105 -13.11 4.24 -13.67
CA GLU A 105 -13.64 3.19 -14.57
C GLU A 105 -12.51 2.33 -15.15
N ASP A 106 -11.54 2.98 -15.80
CA ASP A 106 -10.36 2.33 -16.37
C ASP A 106 -9.27 2.15 -15.31
N LYS A 107 -9.51 1.22 -14.39
CA LYS A 107 -8.56 0.94 -13.29
C LYS A 107 -7.26 0.34 -13.82
N PRO A 108 -6.09 0.69 -13.24
CA PRO A 108 -4.80 0.11 -13.60
C PRO A 108 -4.84 -1.42 -13.58
N SER A 109 -4.11 -2.04 -14.50
CA SER A 109 -4.00 -3.50 -14.54
C SER A 109 -3.18 -4.05 -13.37
N ARG A 110 -2.29 -3.24 -12.79
CA ARG A 110 -1.47 -3.58 -11.63
C ARG A 110 -1.43 -2.45 -10.61
N LEU A 111 -1.50 -2.83 -9.34
CA LEU A 111 -1.51 -1.91 -8.20
C LEU A 111 -0.47 -2.33 -7.17
N VAL A 112 0.32 -1.38 -6.70
CA VAL A 112 1.17 -1.50 -5.51
C VAL A 112 0.62 -0.54 -4.46
N LEU A 113 0.05 -1.08 -3.38
CA LEU A 113 -0.70 -0.32 -2.40
C LEU A 113 -0.06 -0.43 -1.02
N GLN A 114 0.09 0.69 -0.34
CA GLN A 114 0.57 0.72 1.03
C GLN A 114 -0.40 1.51 1.91
N PRO A 115 -1.46 0.86 2.41
CA PRO A 115 -2.40 1.48 3.35
C PRO A 115 -1.75 1.70 4.72
N MET A 116 -1.96 2.89 5.30
CA MET A 116 -1.48 3.23 6.65
C MET A 116 -2.39 2.69 7.75
N LYS A 117 -3.65 2.44 7.41
CA LYS A 117 -4.71 1.87 8.27
C LYS A 117 -5.76 1.23 7.39
N ASN A 118 -6.58 0.35 7.99
CA ASN A 118 -7.72 -0.28 7.32
C ASN A 118 -7.34 -1.02 6.02
N ALA A 119 -6.22 -1.76 6.05
CA ALA A 119 -5.77 -2.59 4.95
C ALA A 119 -6.81 -3.65 4.54
N GLU A 120 -7.63 -4.13 5.50
CA GLU A 120 -8.75 -5.03 5.25
C GLU A 120 -9.71 -4.48 4.19
N LYS A 121 -10.07 -3.19 4.26
CA LYS A 121 -10.97 -2.57 3.27
C LYS A 121 -10.38 -2.57 1.87
N VAL A 122 -9.07 -2.35 1.75
CA VAL A 122 -8.37 -2.43 0.47
C VAL A 122 -8.41 -3.84 -0.11
N ARG A 123 -8.17 -4.87 0.71
CA ARG A 123 -8.25 -6.27 0.27
C ARG A 123 -9.64 -6.64 -0.22
N ARG A 124 -10.70 -6.29 0.54
CA ARG A 124 -12.09 -6.51 0.12
C ARG A 124 -12.40 -5.82 -1.19
N PHE A 125 -12.07 -4.53 -1.31
CA PHE A 125 -12.26 -3.78 -2.54
C PHE A 125 -11.58 -4.46 -3.75
N LEU A 126 -10.33 -4.87 -3.61
CA LEU A 126 -9.58 -5.50 -4.71
C LEU A 126 -10.24 -6.79 -5.19
N ILE A 127 -10.62 -7.69 -4.28
CA ILE A 127 -11.25 -8.96 -4.62
C ILE A 127 -12.62 -8.75 -5.26
N GLU A 128 -13.43 -7.83 -4.71
CA GLU A 128 -14.75 -7.49 -5.24
C GLU A 128 -14.69 -6.82 -6.62
N ASN A 129 -13.55 -6.22 -6.98
CA ASN A 129 -13.34 -5.52 -8.25
C ASN A 129 -12.45 -6.28 -9.26
N GLY A 130 -12.33 -7.61 -9.14
CA GLY A 130 -11.67 -8.45 -10.13
C GLY A 130 -10.14 -8.37 -10.12
N TYR A 131 -9.56 -8.06 -8.97
CA TYR A 131 -8.12 -8.17 -8.77
C TYR A 131 -7.76 -9.47 -8.07
N PHE A 132 -6.65 -10.05 -8.48
CA PHE A 132 -5.96 -11.11 -7.76
C PHE A 132 -4.81 -10.51 -6.95
N ILE A 133 -4.80 -10.74 -5.65
CA ILE A 133 -3.73 -10.23 -4.77
C ILE A 133 -2.54 -11.18 -4.87
N THR A 134 -1.45 -10.70 -5.47
CA THR A 134 -0.23 -11.48 -5.73
C THR A 134 0.77 -11.42 -4.58
N ARG A 135 0.76 -10.33 -3.78
CA ARG A 135 1.58 -10.15 -2.59
C ARG A 135 0.78 -9.41 -1.54
N ASP A 136 0.87 -9.86 -0.29
CA ASP A 136 0.10 -9.29 0.81
C ASP A 136 0.79 -9.52 2.16
N TYR A 137 1.70 -8.65 2.51
CA TYR A 137 2.57 -8.83 3.66
C TYR A 137 2.79 -7.55 4.48
N THR A 138 3.33 -7.75 5.67
CA THR A 138 3.72 -6.67 6.60
C THR A 138 5.22 -6.68 6.80
N PHE A 139 5.83 -5.52 6.78
CA PHE A 139 7.23 -5.35 7.15
C PHE A 139 7.40 -4.21 8.16
N LYS A 140 8.50 -4.26 8.93
CA LYS A 140 8.85 -3.25 9.93
C LYS A 140 9.96 -2.35 9.37
N ASP A 141 9.75 -1.05 9.44
CA ASP A 141 10.82 -0.06 9.35
C ASP A 141 10.88 0.64 10.71
N TRP A 142 10.55 1.91 10.84
CA TRP A 142 10.34 2.55 12.16
C TRP A 142 8.94 2.28 12.74
N LYS A 143 8.01 1.80 11.91
CA LYS A 143 6.70 1.22 12.28
C LYS A 143 6.36 0.07 11.33
N TYR A 144 5.20 -0.57 11.53
CA TYR A 144 4.72 -1.61 10.62
C TYR A 144 4.01 -1.01 9.42
N TYR A 145 4.29 -1.56 8.25
CA TYR A 145 3.70 -1.18 6.98
C TYR A 145 3.13 -2.40 6.28
N HIS A 146 1.88 -2.29 5.84
CA HIS A 146 1.27 -3.30 4.99
C HIS A 146 1.57 -2.99 3.52
N VAL A 147 1.90 -4.00 2.75
CA VAL A 147 2.05 -3.92 1.29
C VAL A 147 1.09 -4.90 0.65
N ILE A 148 0.31 -4.41 -0.29
CA ILE A 148 -0.64 -5.20 -1.07
C ILE A 148 -0.33 -4.96 -2.54
N VAL A 149 0.02 -6.02 -3.26
CA VAL A 149 0.23 -5.98 -4.71
C VAL A 149 -0.87 -6.79 -5.37
N ALA A 150 -1.55 -6.20 -6.33
CA ALA A 150 -2.68 -6.83 -7.00
C ALA A 150 -2.62 -6.61 -8.51
N GLU A 151 -3.09 -7.59 -9.26
CA GLU A 151 -3.19 -7.55 -10.72
C GLU A 151 -4.62 -7.87 -11.16
N LYS A 152 -5.15 -7.19 -12.18
CA LYS A 152 -6.43 -7.56 -12.78
C LYS A 152 -6.37 -9.00 -13.28
N SER A 153 -7.40 -9.78 -13.01
CA SER A 153 -7.43 -11.20 -13.35
C SER A 153 -8.85 -11.70 -13.53
N ASP A 154 -9.04 -12.60 -14.48
CA ASP A 154 -10.28 -13.37 -14.61
C ASP A 154 -10.38 -14.49 -13.57
N LYS A 155 -9.30 -14.78 -12.84
CA LYS A 155 -9.31 -15.74 -11.75
C LYS A 155 -10.02 -15.11 -10.56
N LYS A 156 -11.03 -15.80 -10.04
CA LYS A 156 -11.62 -15.42 -8.77
C LYS A 156 -10.62 -15.67 -7.66
N ASP A 157 -10.41 -14.67 -6.82
CA ASP A 157 -9.67 -14.79 -5.58
C ASP A 157 -10.67 -14.82 -4.42
N GLU A 158 -10.38 -15.63 -3.41
CA GLU A 158 -11.22 -15.75 -2.22
C GLU A 158 -10.34 -15.66 -0.99
N TYR A 159 -10.71 -14.78 -0.08
CA TYR A 159 -10.05 -14.56 1.18
C TYR A 159 -10.94 -15.04 2.32
N THR A 160 -10.36 -15.71 3.31
CA THR A 160 -10.97 -15.92 4.61
C THR A 160 -11.03 -14.63 5.41
N ASP A 161 -11.86 -14.58 6.45
CA ASP A 161 -11.93 -13.39 7.33
C ASP A 161 -10.56 -13.02 7.92
N ASP A 162 -9.76 -14.02 8.28
CA ASP A 162 -8.43 -13.78 8.83
C ASP A 162 -7.44 -13.27 7.74
N GLU A 163 -7.55 -13.74 6.51
CA GLU A 163 -6.75 -13.20 5.39
C GLU A 163 -7.13 -11.76 5.08
N TYR A 164 -8.41 -11.40 5.15
CA TYR A 164 -8.81 -9.99 5.03
C TYR A 164 -8.19 -9.10 6.10
N VAL A 165 -8.15 -9.57 7.35
CA VAL A 165 -7.61 -8.79 8.48
C VAL A 165 -6.09 -8.71 8.44
N PHE A 166 -5.41 -9.83 8.18
CA PHE A 166 -3.96 -9.95 8.38
C PHE A 166 -3.15 -10.02 7.09
N GLY A 167 -3.75 -10.41 5.98
CA GLY A 167 -3.06 -10.66 4.71
C GLY A 167 -2.63 -12.11 4.56
N ARG A 168 -2.83 -12.65 3.35
CA ARG A 168 -2.57 -14.07 3.05
C ARG A 168 -1.12 -14.46 3.26
N ASP A 169 -0.17 -13.68 2.74
CA ASP A 169 1.25 -14.00 2.86
C ASP A 169 1.71 -13.95 4.32
N ASN A 170 1.21 -13.01 5.10
CA ASN A 170 1.49 -12.92 6.53
C ASN A 170 1.08 -14.19 7.28
N LEU A 171 -0.13 -14.70 7.01
CA LEU A 171 -0.64 -15.91 7.67
C LEU A 171 0.11 -17.17 7.24
N LYS A 172 0.55 -17.20 5.98
CA LYS A 172 1.30 -18.33 5.41
C LYS A 172 2.77 -18.34 5.85
N GLU A 173 3.45 -17.19 5.74
CA GLU A 173 4.89 -17.11 5.94
C GLU A 173 5.27 -16.85 7.40
N LYS A 174 4.40 -16.18 8.15
CA LYS A 174 4.60 -15.80 9.56
C LYS A 174 6.00 -15.20 9.80
N SER A 175 6.38 -14.23 8.95
CA SER A 175 7.67 -13.56 9.04
C SER A 175 7.92 -12.94 10.42
N ASP A 176 9.17 -12.70 10.79
CA ASP A 176 9.52 -12.08 12.06
C ASP A 176 8.86 -10.71 12.23
N ASP A 177 8.84 -9.89 11.17
CA ASP A 177 8.18 -8.59 11.18
C ASP A 177 6.66 -8.72 11.42
N PHE A 178 6.00 -9.76 10.88
CA PHE A 178 4.59 -10.02 11.13
C PHE A 178 4.35 -10.57 12.55
N ARG A 179 5.19 -11.48 13.03
CA ARG A 179 5.11 -11.98 14.42
C ARG A 179 5.27 -10.84 15.42
N ASP A 180 6.23 -9.95 15.22
CA ASP A 180 6.42 -8.75 16.03
C ASP A 180 5.16 -7.86 16.02
N PHE A 181 4.57 -7.61 14.84
CA PHE A 181 3.34 -6.85 14.69
C PHE A 181 2.18 -7.45 15.49
N VAL A 182 2.01 -8.77 15.43
CA VAL A 182 0.95 -9.47 16.18
C VAL A 182 1.24 -9.46 17.68
N ASN A 183 2.49 -9.66 18.10
CA ASN A 183 2.90 -9.61 19.49
C ASN A 183 2.66 -8.23 20.12
N ASP A 184 2.93 -7.15 19.39
CA ASP A 184 2.62 -5.78 19.85
C ASP A 184 1.11 -5.59 20.05
N LYS A 185 0.26 -6.18 19.19
CA LYS A 185 -1.21 -6.18 19.37
C LYS A 185 -1.64 -7.03 20.57
N ILE A 186 -1.05 -8.21 20.76
CA ILE A 186 -1.31 -9.06 21.93
C ILE A 186 -1.01 -8.28 23.21
N LYS A 187 0.14 -7.63 23.27
CA LYS A 187 0.54 -6.80 24.42
C LYS A 187 -0.50 -5.69 24.67
N LEU A 188 -0.83 -4.91 23.64
CA LEU A 188 -1.81 -3.83 23.74
C LEU A 188 -3.16 -4.30 24.28
N PHE A 189 -3.71 -5.40 23.74
CA PHE A 189 -5.01 -5.94 24.17
C PHE A 189 -4.94 -6.55 25.57
N SER A 190 -3.82 -7.17 25.94
CA SER A 190 -3.63 -7.72 27.29
C SER A 190 -3.56 -6.62 28.35
N GLU A 191 -2.84 -5.52 28.07
CA GLU A 191 -2.77 -4.35 28.92
C GLU A 191 -4.14 -3.66 29.06
N ALA A 192 -4.88 -3.52 27.95
CA ALA A 192 -6.23 -2.98 27.98
C ALA A 192 -7.19 -3.88 28.80
N ALA A 193 -7.12 -5.19 28.62
CA ALA A 193 -7.95 -6.15 29.38
C ALA A 193 -7.66 -6.14 30.89
N ALA A 194 -6.42 -5.81 31.30
CA ALA A 194 -6.07 -5.70 32.71
C ALA A 194 -6.80 -4.53 33.41
N ASN A 195 -7.15 -3.48 32.65
CA ASN A 195 -7.80 -2.27 33.14
C ASN A 195 -9.29 -2.16 32.77
N ALA A 196 -9.84 -3.12 32.05
CA ALA A 196 -11.23 -3.12 31.60
C ALA A 196 -12.14 -3.93 32.53
N ASP A 197 -13.41 -3.52 32.60
CA ASP A 197 -14.47 -4.25 33.27
C ASP A 197 -15.18 -5.21 32.30
N PHE A 198 -16.02 -6.12 32.86
CA PHE A 198 -16.90 -6.97 32.07
C PHE A 198 -18.02 -6.12 31.40
N PRO A 199 -18.40 -6.34 30.09
CA PRO A 199 -17.97 -7.44 29.20
C PRO A 199 -16.72 -7.15 28.33
N GLU A 200 -16.20 -5.93 28.33
CA GLU A 200 -15.07 -5.50 27.47
C GLU A 200 -13.81 -6.34 27.71
N LYS A 201 -13.53 -6.65 28.97
CA LYS A 201 -12.42 -7.53 29.35
C LYS A 201 -12.48 -8.88 28.65
N GLU A 202 -13.64 -9.52 28.64
CA GLU A 202 -13.82 -10.83 28.00
C GLU A 202 -13.59 -10.76 26.49
N GLU A 203 -14.06 -9.69 25.84
CA GLU A 203 -13.84 -9.48 24.41
C GLU A 203 -12.35 -9.29 24.07
N LEU A 204 -11.63 -8.49 24.85
CA LEU A 204 -10.19 -8.28 24.68
C LEU A 204 -9.38 -9.57 24.88
N LEU A 205 -9.74 -10.38 25.87
CA LEU A 205 -9.09 -11.69 26.10
C LEU A 205 -9.34 -12.64 24.92
N LYS A 206 -10.55 -12.72 24.38
CA LYS A 206 -10.86 -13.52 23.18
C LYS A 206 -10.04 -13.06 21.97
N LYS A 207 -9.94 -11.74 21.75
CA LYS A 207 -9.08 -11.17 20.69
C LYS A 207 -7.62 -11.56 20.90
N THR A 208 -7.11 -11.49 22.11
CA THR A 208 -5.74 -11.86 22.46
C THR A 208 -5.46 -13.34 22.18
N GLU A 209 -6.38 -14.23 22.56
CA GLU A 209 -6.24 -15.66 22.29
C GLU A 209 -6.26 -15.97 20.79
N LYS A 210 -7.15 -15.32 20.03
CA LYS A 210 -7.17 -15.45 18.57
C LYS A 210 -5.84 -15.04 17.95
N LEU A 211 -5.25 -13.91 18.39
CA LEU A 211 -3.96 -13.45 17.89
C LEU A 211 -2.80 -14.42 18.18
N ARG A 212 -2.80 -15.05 19.35
CA ARG A 212 -1.80 -16.08 19.68
C ARG A 212 -1.85 -17.26 18.70
N LYS A 213 -3.04 -17.77 18.40
CA LYS A 213 -3.24 -18.87 17.43
C LYS A 213 -2.77 -18.52 16.03
N ILE A 214 -2.82 -17.25 15.64
CA ILE A 214 -2.38 -16.79 14.32
C ILE A 214 -0.86 -16.92 14.14
N ILE A 215 -0.08 -16.73 15.18
CA ILE A 215 1.39 -16.76 15.12
C ILE A 215 2.04 -18.08 15.58
N GLU A 216 1.25 -18.97 16.18
CA GLU A 216 1.65 -20.37 16.40
C GLU A 216 1.81 -21.13 15.07
#